data_7beaae82f3469fd220e662ae3d0003a3
#
_entry.id   7beaae82f3469fd220e662ae3d0003a3
#
_cell.length_a   1.000
_cell.length_b   1.000
_cell.length_c   1.000
_cell.angle_alpha   90.00
_cell.angle_beta   90.00
_cell.angle_gamma   90.00
#
_symmetry.space_group_name_H-M   'P 1'
#
loop_
_entity.id
_entity.type
_entity.pdbx_description
1 polymer ?
#
loop_
_entity_poly.entity_id
_entity_poly.type
_entity_poly.pdbx_seq_one_letter_code
_entity_poly.pdbx_strand_id
1 'polypeptide(L)'
;GEILEEWTAWRCQCVKRRVFFQLGKKREKLHLLKGLERILLDIDKAIAIIRGTELEAEVIPNLMIGFGIDQVQAEFVAEIKLRNINKEYILKRTAETGDLEREIQELEATLNSDRRIRSLIIKELEQVSKKFGQPRKTELLYHWDAASGEEPEEELPDYPVTAFVSREGYFKKITPQSLRASGEQKFKEGDGLAFAWETT
;
A
#
# COMPACT_ATOMS: atom_id res chain seq x y z
N GLY A 1 16.07 15.12 -5.43
CA GLY A 1 15.29 14.87 -6.64
C GLY A 1 14.91 13.43 -6.77
N GLU A 2 15.86 12.58 -7.14
CA GLU A 2 15.64 11.16 -7.52
C GLU A 2 14.81 10.35 -6.51
N ILE A 3 15.11 10.43 -5.20
CA ILE A 3 14.33 9.70 -4.18
C ILE A 3 12.84 10.10 -4.19
N LEU A 4 12.55 11.39 -4.37
CA LEU A 4 11.17 11.87 -4.41
C LEU A 4 10.46 11.46 -5.71
N GLU A 5 11.19 11.42 -6.82
CA GLU A 5 10.66 11.00 -8.12
C GLU A 5 10.32 9.50 -8.10
N GLU A 6 11.22 8.66 -7.63
CA GLU A 6 11.02 7.22 -7.48
C GLU A 6 9.88 6.92 -6.48
N TRP A 7 9.87 7.61 -5.34
CA TRP A 7 8.78 7.45 -4.38
C TRP A 7 7.42 7.84 -4.98
N THR A 8 7.37 8.93 -5.75
CA THR A 8 6.12 9.38 -6.39
C THR A 8 5.64 8.38 -7.43
N ALA A 9 6.54 7.86 -8.26
CA ALA A 9 6.23 6.84 -9.26
C ALA A 9 5.69 5.57 -8.59
N TRP A 10 6.38 5.08 -7.57
CA TRP A 10 5.95 3.92 -6.80
C TRP A 10 4.60 4.16 -6.10
N ARG A 11 4.41 5.33 -5.47
CA ARG A 11 3.14 5.67 -4.79
C ARG A 11 1.96 5.72 -5.75
N CYS A 12 2.14 6.30 -6.93
CA CYS A 12 1.13 6.28 -7.97
C CYS A 12 0.70 4.86 -8.34
N GLN A 13 1.65 3.94 -8.48
CA GLN A 13 1.36 2.54 -8.77
C GLN A 13 0.63 1.84 -7.61
N CYS A 14 1.00 2.12 -6.37
CA CYS A 14 0.30 1.59 -5.20
C CYS A 14 -1.15 2.05 -5.15
N VAL A 15 -1.41 3.34 -5.44
CA VAL A 15 -2.76 3.90 -5.49
C VAL A 15 -3.56 3.29 -6.64
N LYS A 16 -2.98 3.15 -7.85
CA LYS A 16 -3.63 2.48 -9.00
C LYS A 16 -4.07 1.06 -8.63
N ARG A 17 -3.20 0.26 -8.02
CA ARG A 17 -3.54 -1.11 -7.58
C ARG A 17 -4.65 -1.13 -6.53
N ARG A 18 -4.61 -0.22 -5.56
CA ARG A 18 -5.66 -0.10 -4.54
C ARG A 18 -7.01 0.24 -5.16
N VAL A 19 -7.06 1.26 -6.02
CA VAL A 19 -8.29 1.69 -6.71
C VAL A 19 -8.82 0.58 -7.62
N PHE A 20 -7.95 -0.12 -8.33
CA PHE A 20 -8.32 -1.26 -9.17
C PHE A 20 -8.95 -2.40 -8.35
N PHE A 21 -8.37 -2.73 -7.20
CA PHE A 21 -8.93 -3.73 -6.30
C PHE A 21 -10.31 -3.31 -5.75
N GLN A 22 -10.44 -2.05 -5.33
CA GLN A 22 -11.73 -1.51 -4.87
C GLN A 22 -12.80 -1.53 -5.96
N LEU A 23 -12.42 -1.18 -7.20
CA LEU A 23 -13.29 -1.26 -8.38
C LEU A 23 -13.76 -2.69 -8.62
N GLY A 24 -12.86 -3.68 -8.57
CA GLY A 24 -13.19 -5.10 -8.71
C GLY A 24 -14.25 -5.53 -7.69
N LYS A 25 -14.02 -5.21 -6.40
CA LYS A 25 -14.97 -5.54 -5.33
C LYS A 25 -16.35 -4.88 -5.49
N LYS A 26 -16.37 -3.63 -5.96
CA LYS A 26 -17.65 -2.94 -6.21
C LYS A 26 -18.39 -3.49 -7.43
N ARG A 27 -17.66 -3.86 -8.48
CA ARG A 27 -18.25 -4.52 -9.66
C ARG A 27 -18.84 -5.90 -9.31
N GLU A 28 -18.13 -6.72 -8.51
CA GLU A 28 -18.64 -7.99 -8.01
C GLU A 28 -19.97 -7.78 -7.24
N LYS A 29 -19.98 -6.80 -6.31
CA LYS A 29 -21.17 -6.48 -5.54
C LYS A 29 -22.33 -5.98 -6.41
N LEU A 30 -22.05 -5.08 -7.36
CA LEU A 30 -23.04 -4.58 -8.31
C LEU A 30 -23.62 -5.71 -9.16
N HIS A 31 -22.78 -6.64 -9.59
CA HIS A 31 -23.21 -7.81 -10.37
C HIS A 31 -24.22 -8.65 -9.62
N LEU A 32 -23.98 -8.93 -8.34
CA LEU A 32 -24.93 -9.66 -7.48
C LEU A 32 -26.25 -8.89 -7.30
N LEU A 33 -26.18 -7.57 -7.05
CA LEU A 33 -27.37 -6.75 -6.85
C LEU A 33 -28.21 -6.63 -8.13
N LYS A 34 -27.59 -6.61 -9.31
CA LYS A 34 -28.33 -6.64 -10.60
C LYS A 34 -29.08 -7.96 -10.82
N GLY A 35 -28.51 -9.08 -10.40
CA GLY A 35 -29.19 -10.36 -10.39
C GLY A 35 -30.40 -10.35 -9.46
N LEU A 36 -30.19 -9.82 -8.25
CA LEU A 36 -31.29 -9.66 -7.27
C LEU A 36 -32.41 -8.75 -7.80
N GLU A 37 -32.08 -7.62 -8.41
CA GLU A 37 -33.05 -6.70 -8.98
C GLU A 37 -33.97 -7.37 -10.00
N ARG A 38 -33.39 -8.20 -10.90
CA ARG A 38 -34.18 -8.97 -11.89
C ARG A 38 -35.18 -9.91 -11.23
N ILE A 39 -34.82 -10.56 -10.14
CA ILE A 39 -35.73 -11.47 -9.41
C ILE A 39 -36.76 -10.71 -8.60
N LEU A 40 -36.38 -9.57 -7.99
CA LEU A 40 -37.31 -8.74 -7.24
C LEU A 40 -38.41 -8.09 -8.09
N LEU A 41 -38.17 -7.96 -9.41
CA LEU A 41 -39.19 -7.50 -10.35
C LEU A 41 -40.35 -8.51 -10.51
N ASP A 42 -40.08 -9.80 -10.32
CA ASP A 42 -41.10 -10.87 -10.42
C ASP A 42 -40.80 -11.97 -9.40
N ILE A 43 -41.02 -11.66 -8.14
CA ILE A 43 -40.73 -12.55 -7.02
C ILE A 43 -41.63 -13.77 -7.01
N ASP A 44 -42.87 -13.61 -7.47
CA ASP A 44 -43.87 -14.71 -7.54
C ASP A 44 -43.38 -15.79 -8.50
N LYS A 45 -42.83 -15.39 -9.63
CA LYS A 45 -42.16 -16.32 -10.59
C LYS A 45 -40.98 -17.04 -9.95
N ALA A 46 -40.16 -16.36 -9.17
CA ALA A 46 -39.02 -17.00 -8.49
C ALA A 46 -39.51 -18.06 -7.50
N ILE A 47 -40.52 -17.73 -6.70
CA ILE A 47 -41.14 -18.67 -5.75
C ILE A 47 -41.77 -19.85 -6.48
N ALA A 48 -42.45 -19.60 -7.61
CA ALA A 48 -43.07 -20.67 -8.41
C ALA A 48 -42.02 -21.62 -8.98
N ILE A 49 -40.89 -21.11 -9.48
CA ILE A 49 -39.76 -21.92 -9.95
C ILE A 49 -39.22 -22.79 -8.82
N ILE A 50 -38.90 -22.21 -7.66
CA ILE A 50 -38.34 -22.94 -6.53
C ILE A 50 -39.30 -24.03 -6.05
N ARG A 51 -40.57 -23.73 -5.91
CA ARG A 51 -41.60 -24.70 -5.47
C ARG A 51 -41.93 -25.79 -6.49
N GLY A 52 -41.78 -25.47 -7.79
CA GLY A 52 -42.02 -26.43 -8.89
C GLY A 52 -40.78 -27.30 -9.19
N THR A 53 -39.64 -27.05 -8.59
CA THR A 53 -38.43 -27.85 -8.78
C THR A 53 -38.44 -29.04 -7.82
N GLU A 54 -38.25 -30.26 -8.35
CA GLU A 54 -38.29 -31.49 -7.55
C GLU A 54 -36.95 -31.75 -6.82
N LEU A 55 -35.83 -31.43 -7.43
CA LEU A 55 -34.48 -31.68 -6.89
C LEU A 55 -33.83 -30.38 -6.49
N GLU A 56 -33.26 -30.34 -5.30
CA GLU A 56 -32.54 -29.14 -4.80
C GLU A 56 -31.41 -28.69 -5.75
N ALA A 57 -30.69 -29.64 -6.36
CA ALA A 57 -29.62 -29.35 -7.32
C ALA A 57 -30.09 -28.62 -8.60
N GLU A 58 -31.37 -28.69 -8.93
CA GLU A 58 -31.93 -28.08 -10.12
C GLU A 58 -32.47 -26.67 -9.87
N VAL A 59 -32.57 -26.22 -8.61
CA VAL A 59 -33.08 -24.89 -8.25
C VAL A 59 -32.24 -23.79 -8.88
N ILE A 60 -30.95 -23.86 -8.77
CA ILE A 60 -30.02 -22.84 -9.33
C ILE A 60 -30.12 -22.81 -10.86
N PRO A 61 -29.96 -23.92 -11.61
CA PRO A 61 -30.17 -23.95 -13.05
C PRO A 61 -31.52 -23.40 -13.51
N ASN A 62 -32.60 -23.74 -12.82
CA ASN A 62 -33.94 -23.28 -13.16
C ASN A 62 -34.11 -21.76 -12.94
N LEU A 63 -33.54 -21.20 -11.88
CA LEU A 63 -33.52 -19.75 -11.67
C LEU A 63 -32.68 -19.04 -12.74
N MET A 64 -31.52 -19.59 -13.12
CA MET A 64 -30.69 -19.05 -14.20
C MET A 64 -31.45 -18.95 -15.53
N ILE A 65 -32.17 -20.01 -15.93
CA ILE A 65 -32.93 -20.04 -17.15
C ILE A 65 -34.14 -19.09 -17.04
N GLY A 66 -34.84 -19.13 -15.91
CA GLY A 66 -36.07 -18.36 -15.68
C GLY A 66 -35.88 -16.85 -15.71
N PHE A 67 -34.74 -16.35 -15.25
CA PHE A 67 -34.45 -14.91 -15.11
C PHE A 67 -33.27 -14.42 -16.00
N GLY A 68 -32.61 -15.31 -16.71
CA GLY A 68 -31.42 -14.95 -17.52
C GLY A 68 -30.28 -14.39 -16.69
N ILE A 69 -30.03 -14.99 -15.53
CA ILE A 69 -28.96 -14.65 -14.59
C ILE A 69 -27.91 -15.75 -14.60
N ASP A 70 -26.70 -15.43 -14.13
CA ASP A 70 -25.66 -16.43 -13.99
C ASP A 70 -25.74 -17.21 -12.66
N GLN A 71 -24.90 -18.23 -12.54
CA GLN A 71 -24.87 -19.11 -11.38
C GLN A 71 -24.60 -18.34 -10.08
N VAL A 72 -23.63 -17.41 -10.06
CA VAL A 72 -23.24 -16.67 -8.87
C VAL A 72 -24.36 -15.76 -8.38
N GLN A 73 -25.09 -15.17 -9.33
CA GLN A 73 -26.30 -14.38 -9.03
C GLN A 73 -27.43 -15.25 -8.51
N ALA A 74 -27.65 -16.42 -9.13
CA ALA A 74 -28.72 -17.36 -8.72
C ALA A 74 -28.46 -17.93 -7.31
N GLU A 75 -27.23 -18.32 -7.01
CA GLU A 75 -26.83 -18.77 -5.67
C GLU A 75 -27.05 -17.65 -4.62
N PHE A 76 -26.59 -16.43 -4.91
CA PHE A 76 -26.76 -15.29 -4.00
C PHE A 76 -28.24 -15.03 -3.69
N VAL A 77 -29.11 -15.15 -4.68
CA VAL A 77 -30.55 -14.91 -4.51
C VAL A 77 -31.22 -16.06 -3.77
N ALA A 78 -30.86 -17.30 -4.05
CA ALA A 78 -31.41 -18.48 -3.37
C ALA A 78 -31.12 -18.46 -1.85
N GLU A 79 -30.02 -17.85 -1.43
CA GLU A 79 -29.67 -17.70 0.00
C GLU A 79 -30.41 -16.56 0.72
N ILE A 80 -31.22 -15.76 0.01
CA ILE A 80 -31.95 -14.64 0.63
C ILE A 80 -33.03 -15.17 1.55
N LYS A 81 -32.98 -14.70 2.80
CA LYS A 81 -34.00 -15.04 3.78
C LYS A 81 -35.37 -14.43 3.37
N LEU A 82 -36.41 -15.20 3.41
CA LEU A 82 -37.79 -14.76 3.07
C LEU A 82 -38.20 -13.47 3.78
N ARG A 83 -37.81 -13.28 5.05
CA ARG A 83 -38.09 -12.04 5.80
C ARG A 83 -37.48 -10.78 5.18
N ASN A 84 -36.46 -10.91 4.33
CA ASN A 84 -35.81 -9.81 3.67
C ASN A 84 -36.51 -9.43 2.34
N ILE A 85 -37.48 -10.21 1.89
CA ILE A 85 -38.26 -9.95 0.68
C ILE A 85 -39.43 -9.03 1.04
N ASN A 86 -39.12 -7.82 1.46
CA ASN A 86 -40.12 -6.79 1.76
C ASN A 86 -39.85 -5.52 0.95
N LYS A 87 -40.85 -4.66 0.85
CA LYS A 87 -40.80 -3.44 0.05
C LYS A 87 -39.66 -2.50 0.47
N GLU A 88 -39.40 -2.40 1.77
CA GLU A 88 -38.31 -1.57 2.31
C GLU A 88 -36.94 -2.09 1.86
N TYR A 89 -36.70 -3.41 1.95
CA TYR A 89 -35.49 -4.05 1.51
C TYR A 89 -35.24 -3.86 0.01
N ILE A 90 -36.27 -4.01 -0.80
CA ILE A 90 -36.21 -3.79 -2.26
C ILE A 90 -35.77 -2.37 -2.57
N LEU A 91 -36.48 -1.37 -1.99
CA LEU A 91 -36.12 0.04 -2.20
C LEU A 91 -34.69 0.37 -1.78
N LYS A 92 -34.27 -0.17 -0.64
CA LYS A 92 -32.87 0.01 -0.15
C LYS A 92 -31.84 -0.58 -1.10
N ARG A 93 -32.09 -1.76 -1.66
CA ARG A 93 -31.17 -2.41 -2.61
C ARG A 93 -31.12 -1.70 -3.95
N THR A 94 -32.24 -1.22 -4.45
CA THR A 94 -32.26 -0.42 -5.69
C THR A 94 -31.49 0.90 -5.52
N ALA A 95 -31.66 1.59 -4.39
CA ALA A 95 -30.88 2.78 -4.08
C ALA A 95 -29.37 2.47 -4.00
N GLU A 96 -29.00 1.38 -3.32
CA GLU A 96 -27.61 0.92 -3.21
C GLU A 96 -26.99 0.61 -4.58
N THR A 97 -27.75 0.05 -5.52
CA THR A 97 -27.30 -0.21 -6.89
C THR A 97 -26.91 1.09 -7.59
N GLY A 98 -27.76 2.13 -7.52
CA GLY A 98 -27.47 3.44 -8.11
C GLY A 98 -26.25 4.13 -7.49
N ASP A 99 -26.06 4.00 -6.18
CA ASP A 99 -24.88 4.55 -5.49
C ASP A 99 -23.60 3.82 -5.92
N LEU A 100 -23.64 2.49 -6.00
CA LEU A 100 -22.52 1.69 -6.47
C LEU A 100 -22.14 2.00 -7.92
N GLU A 101 -23.10 2.20 -8.80
CA GLU A 101 -22.83 2.58 -10.20
C GLU A 101 -22.06 3.91 -10.29
N ARG A 102 -22.49 4.91 -9.49
CA ARG A 102 -21.78 6.19 -9.41
C ARG A 102 -20.35 6.06 -8.87
N GLU A 103 -20.20 5.29 -7.79
CA GLU A 103 -18.87 5.03 -7.21
C GLU A 103 -17.95 4.28 -8.16
N ILE A 104 -18.46 3.32 -8.94
CA ILE A 104 -17.71 2.60 -9.98
C ILE A 104 -17.23 3.58 -11.06
N GLN A 105 -18.12 4.46 -11.55
CA GLN A 105 -17.76 5.47 -12.55
C GLN A 105 -16.67 6.42 -12.04
N GLU A 106 -16.73 6.84 -10.77
CA GLU A 106 -15.70 7.68 -10.16
C GLU A 106 -14.36 6.97 -10.04
N LEU A 107 -14.35 5.69 -9.65
CA LEU A 107 -13.13 4.89 -9.58
C LEU A 107 -12.53 4.64 -10.96
N GLU A 108 -13.35 4.34 -11.98
CA GLU A 108 -12.91 4.20 -13.37
C GLU A 108 -12.31 5.51 -13.90
N ALA A 109 -12.97 6.64 -13.66
CA ALA A 109 -12.47 7.94 -14.04
C ALA A 109 -11.15 8.28 -13.32
N THR A 110 -10.97 7.80 -12.09
CA THR A 110 -9.73 7.98 -11.33
C THR A 110 -8.60 7.13 -11.91
N LEU A 111 -8.86 5.86 -12.26
CA LEU A 111 -7.87 4.98 -12.89
C LEU A 111 -7.39 5.49 -14.26
N ASN A 112 -8.28 6.10 -15.02
CA ASN A 112 -8.00 6.60 -16.36
C ASN A 112 -7.33 7.99 -16.36
N SER A 113 -7.06 8.59 -15.20
CA SER A 113 -6.49 9.93 -15.10
C SER A 113 -5.34 10.00 -14.09
N ASP A 114 -4.12 10.10 -14.57
CA ASP A 114 -2.94 10.32 -13.73
C ASP A 114 -3.05 11.58 -12.86
N ARG A 115 -3.73 12.63 -13.39
CA ARG A 115 -4.01 13.85 -12.62
C ARG A 115 -4.88 13.57 -11.39
N ARG A 116 -5.93 12.75 -11.54
CA ARG A 116 -6.81 12.37 -10.41
C ARG A 116 -6.08 11.52 -9.39
N ILE A 117 -5.21 10.60 -9.82
CA ILE A 117 -4.38 9.80 -8.92
C ILE A 117 -3.44 10.68 -8.11
N ARG A 118 -2.75 11.64 -8.76
CA ARG A 118 -1.88 12.61 -8.06
C ARG A 118 -2.68 13.46 -7.07
N SER A 119 -3.85 13.95 -7.45
CA SER A 119 -4.72 14.73 -6.57
C SER A 119 -5.17 13.92 -5.35
N LEU A 120 -5.45 12.63 -5.52
CA LEU A 120 -5.78 11.72 -4.41
C LEU A 120 -4.60 11.56 -3.45
N ILE A 121 -3.39 11.37 -3.99
CA ILE A 121 -2.16 11.28 -3.18
C ILE A 121 -1.94 12.57 -2.39
N ILE A 122 -2.10 13.74 -3.03
CA ILE A 122 -1.95 15.04 -2.37
C ILE A 122 -2.92 15.17 -1.19
N LYS A 123 -4.20 14.84 -1.40
CA LYS A 123 -5.21 14.87 -0.32
C LYS A 123 -4.85 13.94 0.84
N GLU A 124 -4.35 12.73 0.56
CA GLU A 124 -3.90 11.79 1.59
C GLU A 124 -2.69 12.34 2.37
N LEU A 125 -1.72 12.95 1.67
CA LEU A 125 -0.55 13.56 2.32
C LEU A 125 -0.93 14.77 3.16
N GLU A 126 -1.88 15.59 2.70
CA GLU A 126 -2.40 16.72 3.50
C GLU A 126 -3.07 16.25 4.80
N GLN A 127 -3.82 15.14 4.74
CA GLN A 127 -4.42 14.55 5.95
C GLN A 127 -3.36 14.04 6.92
N VAL A 128 -2.31 13.38 6.40
CA VAL A 128 -1.18 12.90 7.21
C VAL A 128 -0.44 14.10 7.83
N SER A 129 -0.19 15.15 7.03
CA SER A 129 0.45 16.37 7.51
C SER A 129 -0.34 17.06 8.62
N LYS A 130 -1.66 17.17 8.47
CA LYS A 130 -2.53 17.74 9.52
C LYS A 130 -2.52 16.93 10.81
N LYS A 131 -2.45 15.60 10.73
CA LYS A 131 -2.53 14.70 11.88
C LYS A 131 -1.19 14.52 12.59
N PHE A 132 -0.09 14.47 11.84
CA PHE A 132 1.23 14.09 12.33
C PHE A 132 2.31 15.13 12.06
N GLY A 133 1.98 16.22 11.35
CA GLY A 133 2.94 17.27 11.00
C GLY A 133 3.49 17.95 12.27
N GLN A 134 4.79 18.18 12.25
CA GLN A 134 5.50 18.94 13.29
C GLN A 134 6.19 20.15 12.66
N PRO A 135 6.41 21.22 13.41
CA PRO A 135 7.21 22.34 12.94
C PRO A 135 8.59 21.87 12.48
N ARG A 136 9.08 22.51 11.44
CA ARG A 136 10.43 22.22 10.92
C ARG A 136 11.47 22.54 11.99
N LYS A 137 12.35 21.59 12.29
CA LYS A 137 13.42 21.77 13.27
C LYS A 137 14.68 22.40 12.69
N THR A 138 14.79 22.39 11.35
CA THR A 138 15.94 22.97 10.63
C THR A 138 15.75 24.46 10.47
N GLU A 139 16.70 25.26 10.88
CA GLU A 139 16.79 26.69 10.65
C GLU A 139 17.37 26.97 9.27
N LEU A 140 16.82 27.98 8.58
CA LEU A 140 17.36 28.43 7.28
C LEU A 140 18.24 29.66 7.54
N LEU A 141 19.55 29.46 7.42
CA LEU A 141 20.52 30.58 7.49
C LEU A 141 20.67 31.16 6.08
N TYR A 142 20.23 32.40 5.91
CA TYR A 142 20.30 33.13 4.62
C TYR A 142 21.63 33.84 4.41
N HIS A 143 22.39 34.06 5.50
CA HIS A 143 23.71 34.65 5.45
C HIS A 143 24.67 33.67 6.13
N TRP A 144 25.64 33.23 5.39
CA TRP A 144 26.82 32.57 5.95
C TRP A 144 27.76 33.69 6.39
N ASP A 145 27.71 34.06 7.64
CA ASP A 145 28.75 34.88 8.25
C ASP A 145 30.01 33.99 8.37
N ALA A 146 30.84 34.02 7.33
CA ALA A 146 32.13 33.33 7.31
C ALA A 146 33.09 33.79 8.44
N ALA A 147 32.67 34.81 9.18
CA ALA A 147 33.46 35.39 10.29
C ALA A 147 33.17 34.82 11.67
N SER A 148 32.16 33.95 11.83
CA SER A 148 31.71 33.51 13.16
C SER A 148 31.83 32.03 13.45
N GLY A 149 32.67 31.29 12.79
CA GLY A 149 32.70 29.87 13.07
C GLY A 149 33.77 28.98 12.50
N GLU A 150 34.83 29.53 12.04
CA GLU A 150 36.06 28.75 12.02
C GLU A 150 36.64 28.83 13.44
N GLU A 151 36.17 27.98 14.37
CA GLU A 151 37.10 27.44 15.34
C GLU A 151 38.27 26.91 14.51
N PRO A 152 39.53 27.38 14.74
CA PRO A 152 40.65 26.84 14.02
C PRO A 152 40.55 25.33 14.21
N GLU A 153 40.36 24.59 13.10
CA GLU A 153 40.57 23.15 13.12
C GLU A 153 41.93 23.00 13.78
N GLU A 154 41.98 22.49 15.01
CA GLU A 154 43.23 22.09 15.62
C GLU A 154 43.83 21.13 14.58
N GLU A 155 44.83 21.60 13.85
CA GLU A 155 45.61 20.76 12.97
C GLU A 155 46.19 19.68 13.87
N LEU A 156 45.47 18.56 13.95
CA LEU A 156 45.96 17.38 14.63
C LEU A 156 47.26 16.99 13.91
N PRO A 157 48.39 17.08 14.60
CA PRO A 157 49.64 16.80 13.93
C PRO A 157 49.60 15.38 13.34
N ASP A 158 49.92 15.27 12.07
CA ASP A 158 50.12 13.99 11.41
C ASP A 158 51.20 13.21 12.13
N TYR A 159 50.90 12.00 12.51
CA TYR A 159 51.84 11.08 13.12
C TYR A 159 51.72 9.69 12.52
N PRO A 160 52.86 8.99 12.37
CA PRO A 160 52.86 7.66 11.75
C PRO A 160 52.00 6.67 12.54
N VAL A 161 51.12 5.97 11.83
CA VAL A 161 50.24 4.92 12.38
C VAL A 161 50.21 3.73 11.44
N THR A 162 49.97 2.55 12.00
CA THR A 162 49.59 1.38 11.22
C THR A 162 48.10 1.19 11.35
N ALA A 163 47.39 1.21 10.22
CA ALA A 163 45.96 0.96 10.12
C ALA A 163 45.73 -0.53 9.84
N PHE A 164 44.80 -1.12 10.58
CA PHE A 164 44.38 -2.51 10.43
C PHE A 164 42.91 -2.55 10.10
N VAL A 165 42.54 -3.36 9.12
CA VAL A 165 41.14 -3.68 8.78
C VAL A 165 40.95 -5.18 8.91
N SER A 166 39.95 -5.59 9.65
CA SER A 166 39.59 -7.00 9.80
C SER A 166 38.66 -7.46 8.67
N ARG A 167 38.48 -8.77 8.52
CA ARG A 167 37.60 -9.38 7.53
C ARG A 167 36.14 -9.03 7.76
N GLU A 168 35.74 -8.80 9.01
CA GLU A 168 34.40 -8.34 9.38
C GLU A 168 34.23 -6.82 9.32
N GLY A 169 35.24 -6.05 8.83
CA GLY A 169 35.12 -4.64 8.60
C GLY A 169 35.46 -3.75 9.81
N TYR A 170 36.05 -4.29 10.87
CA TYR A 170 36.52 -3.47 11.98
C TYR A 170 37.81 -2.75 11.59
N PHE A 171 37.86 -1.45 11.95
CA PHE A 171 39.00 -0.60 11.72
C PHE A 171 39.72 -0.26 13.03
N LYS A 172 41.04 -0.31 13.03
CA LYS A 172 41.89 0.03 14.18
C LYS A 172 43.15 0.74 13.71
N LYS A 173 43.54 1.84 14.35
CA LYS A 173 44.84 2.51 14.13
C LYS A 173 45.71 2.34 15.36
N ILE A 174 47.00 2.11 15.15
CA ILE A 174 47.97 1.86 16.22
C ILE A 174 49.25 2.64 15.89
N THR A 175 49.81 3.33 16.88
CA THR A 175 51.11 3.98 16.71
C THR A 175 52.24 2.95 16.68
N PRO A 176 53.37 3.22 15.98
CA PRO A 176 54.51 2.29 15.93
C PRO A 176 55.06 1.91 17.32
N GLN A 177 54.96 2.83 18.27
CA GLN A 177 55.37 2.59 19.65
C GLN A 177 54.50 1.55 20.34
N SER A 178 53.18 1.68 20.21
CA SER A 178 52.21 0.73 20.75
C SER A 178 52.28 -0.61 20.02
N LEU A 179 52.51 -0.61 18.72
CA LEU A 179 52.66 -1.83 17.94
C LEU A 179 53.88 -2.67 18.39
N ARG A 180 54.99 -2.03 18.67
CA ARG A 180 56.17 -2.72 19.21
C ARG A 180 55.95 -3.29 20.60
N ALA A 181 55.14 -2.62 21.42
CA ALA A 181 54.83 -3.04 22.80
C ALA A 181 53.81 -4.17 22.86
N SER A 182 52.85 -4.21 21.92
CA SER A 182 51.69 -5.12 21.96
C SER A 182 51.91 -6.45 21.22
N GLY A 183 52.97 -6.59 20.42
CA GLY A 183 53.19 -7.79 19.61
C GLY A 183 52.08 -8.04 18.57
N GLU A 184 51.62 -9.27 18.47
CA GLU A 184 50.54 -9.62 17.53
C GLU A 184 49.22 -8.97 17.89
N GLN A 185 48.52 -8.47 16.86
CA GLN A 185 47.23 -7.80 17.04
C GLN A 185 46.13 -8.85 17.26
N LYS A 186 45.39 -8.69 18.34
CA LYS A 186 44.22 -9.52 18.65
C LYS A 186 42.99 -9.00 17.91
N PHE A 187 42.31 -9.90 17.22
CA PHE A 187 41.01 -9.69 16.57
C PHE A 187 39.93 -10.35 17.40
N LYS A 188 38.66 -10.08 17.07
CA LYS A 188 37.52 -10.72 17.70
C LYS A 188 37.50 -12.21 17.36
N GLU A 189 36.90 -13.02 18.21
CA GLU A 189 36.80 -14.46 18.01
C GLU A 189 36.07 -14.76 16.66
N GLY A 190 36.73 -15.53 15.80
CA GLY A 190 36.26 -15.82 14.44
C GLY A 190 36.65 -14.80 13.35
N ASP A 191 37.19 -13.62 13.72
CA ASP A 191 37.65 -12.60 12.79
C ASP A 191 39.18 -12.68 12.58
N GLY A 192 39.66 -12.06 11.50
CA GLY A 192 41.07 -12.07 11.14
C GLY A 192 41.48 -10.82 10.35
N LEU A 193 42.78 -10.64 10.22
CA LEU A 193 43.34 -9.54 9.43
C LEU A 193 42.94 -9.65 7.95
N ALA A 194 42.40 -8.59 7.38
CA ALA A 194 42.15 -8.42 5.95
C ALA A 194 43.26 -7.57 5.32
N PHE A 195 43.54 -6.37 5.87
CA PHE A 195 44.51 -5.42 5.37
C PHE A 195 45.23 -4.73 6.52
N ALA A 196 46.54 -4.46 6.32
CA ALA A 196 47.34 -3.60 7.17
C ALA A 196 48.22 -2.72 6.30
N TRP A 197 48.30 -1.41 6.62
CA TRP A 197 49.18 -0.48 5.93
C TRP A 197 49.66 0.61 6.89
N GLU A 198 50.85 1.16 6.56
CA GLU A 198 51.38 2.28 7.30
C GLU A 198 50.96 3.60 6.62
N THR A 199 50.54 4.57 7.42
CA THR A 199 50.11 5.89 6.97
C THR A 199 50.41 6.93 8.05
N THR A 200 50.21 8.18 7.72
CA THR A 200 50.28 9.33 8.62
C THR A 200 48.90 9.95 8.74
#